data_ed8fe08b77b8bdcc2224f7532f53f554
#
_entry.id   ed8fe08b77b8bdcc2224f7532f53f554
#
_cell.length_a   1.000
_cell.length_b   1.000
_cell.length_c   1.000
_cell.angle_alpha   90.00
_cell.angle_beta   90.00
_cell.angle_gamma   90.00
#
_symmetry.space_group_name_H-M   'P 1'
#
loop_
_entity.id
_entity.type
_entity.pdbx_description
1 polymer ?
#
loop_
_entity_poly.entity_id
_entity_poly.type
_entity_poly.pdbx_seq_one_letter_code
_entity_poly.pdbx_strand_id
1 'polypeptide(L)'
;MTDNPNVMLDESLARRMASGHDYDGSLGVEMEELSQQDYSGHAPSVDTSSYFKGIVDFFSSLPTVVWVILGIVVLALLVYWAYRSGLLNRSGEKDDDDAFDEEDDVYQIDFDEELIKAQLNEDYAAIVRLVYLRTLRTLDERKLIHWHISKTPTQFAIELNSKPFDAMTRHFLRVRYGKFAATKEMSDEMQTLSEDVVKEKGGEG
;
A
#
# COMPACT_ATOMS: atom_id res chain seq x y z
N MET A 1 19.74 18.61 -57.87
CA MET A 1 20.43 19.93 -57.84
C MET A 1 19.51 20.89 -57.12
N THR A 2 19.62 20.98 -55.82
CA THR A 2 18.97 22.01 -55.00
C THR A 2 20.02 22.47 -53.99
N ASP A 3 20.68 23.53 -54.38
CA ASP A 3 21.57 24.31 -53.52
C ASP A 3 20.75 24.86 -52.36
N ASN A 4 21.16 24.51 -51.17
CA ASN A 4 20.66 25.11 -49.92
C ASN A 4 21.65 26.17 -49.48
N PRO A 5 21.34 27.47 -49.59
CA PRO A 5 22.30 28.56 -49.38
C PRO A 5 22.54 28.91 -47.88
N ASN A 6 22.08 28.08 -46.94
CA ASN A 6 22.14 28.42 -45.50
C ASN A 6 23.20 27.63 -44.67
N VAL A 7 24.20 27.05 -45.32
CA VAL A 7 25.33 26.40 -44.61
C VAL A 7 26.65 27.00 -45.06
N MET A 8 26.70 28.29 -45.35
CA MET A 8 27.94 29.02 -45.24
C MET A 8 28.05 29.49 -43.78
N LEU A 9 28.51 28.62 -42.93
CA LEU A 9 29.15 29.04 -41.68
C LEU A 9 30.27 30.01 -42.10
N ASP A 10 30.05 31.28 -41.78
CA ASP A 10 30.96 32.35 -42.08
C ASP A 10 32.34 32.03 -41.44
N GLU A 11 33.27 31.51 -42.26
CA GLU A 11 34.65 31.23 -41.80
C GLU A 11 35.30 32.45 -41.11
N SER A 12 34.77 33.62 -41.40
CA SER A 12 35.22 34.87 -40.78
C SER A 12 34.79 34.97 -39.31
N LEU A 13 33.61 34.39 -38.98
CA LEU A 13 33.12 34.31 -37.61
C LEU A 13 33.88 33.24 -36.79
N ALA A 14 34.17 32.09 -37.41
CA ALA A 14 34.97 31.06 -36.80
C ALA A 14 36.42 31.53 -36.51
N ARG A 15 37.01 32.29 -37.44
CA ARG A 15 38.36 32.90 -37.21
C ARG A 15 38.36 34.00 -36.15
N ARG A 16 37.25 34.78 -36.01
CA ARG A 16 37.14 35.76 -34.92
C ARG A 16 36.94 35.12 -33.56
N MET A 17 36.25 34.01 -33.49
CA MET A 17 36.10 33.25 -32.24
C MET A 17 37.39 32.53 -31.87
N ALA A 18 38.20 32.10 -32.82
CA ALA A 18 39.50 31.47 -32.57
C ALA A 18 40.61 32.46 -32.18
N SER A 19 40.51 33.71 -32.66
CA SER A 19 41.54 34.74 -32.35
C SER A 19 41.25 35.51 -31.05
N GLY A 20 40.13 35.28 -30.39
CA GLY A 20 39.77 35.94 -29.14
C GLY A 20 40.11 35.14 -27.88
N HIS A 21 40.63 33.92 -28.00
CA HIS A 21 41.12 33.14 -26.90
C HIS A 21 42.62 33.05 -26.91
N ASP A 22 43.24 34.17 -26.57
CA ASP A 22 44.63 34.16 -26.11
C ASP A 22 44.60 33.50 -24.70
N TYR A 23 44.85 32.20 -24.65
CA TYR A 23 45.18 31.50 -23.42
C TYR A 23 46.61 31.85 -23.04
N ASP A 24 46.82 33.11 -22.71
CA ASP A 24 47.97 33.48 -21.94
C ASP A 24 47.80 32.91 -20.52
N GLY A 25 48.79 32.19 -20.02
CA GLY A 25 48.76 31.44 -18.76
C GLY A 25 48.49 32.27 -17.49
N SER A 26 48.01 33.52 -17.62
CA SER A 26 47.66 34.40 -16.51
C SER A 26 46.45 33.94 -15.72
N LEU A 27 45.50 33.20 -16.37
CA LEU A 27 44.35 32.63 -15.67
C LEU A 27 44.69 31.47 -14.72
N GLY A 28 45.84 30.83 -14.93
CA GLY A 28 46.32 29.78 -14.03
C GLY A 28 46.82 30.34 -12.70
N VAL A 29 47.37 31.55 -12.72
CA VAL A 29 47.89 32.20 -11.50
C VAL A 29 46.72 32.75 -10.66
N GLU A 30 45.70 33.28 -11.32
CA GLU A 30 44.53 33.82 -10.64
C GLU A 30 43.64 32.70 -10.01
N MET A 31 43.60 31.51 -10.63
CA MET A 31 42.90 30.37 -10.04
C MET A 31 43.68 29.73 -8.88
N GLU A 32 44.99 29.80 -8.87
CA GLU A 32 45.81 29.31 -7.77
C GLU A 32 45.74 30.24 -6.56
N GLU A 33 45.63 31.57 -6.80
CA GLU A 33 45.43 32.56 -5.75
C GLU A 33 44.02 32.50 -5.16
N LEU A 34 43.01 32.16 -5.98
CA LEU A 34 41.62 31.88 -5.51
C LEU A 34 41.49 30.53 -4.78
N SER A 35 42.37 29.56 -5.06
CA SER A 35 42.37 28.29 -4.34
C SER A 35 43.07 28.37 -2.97
N GLN A 36 43.88 29.37 -2.75
CA GLN A 36 44.52 29.66 -1.45
C GLN A 36 43.74 30.66 -0.61
N GLN A 37 42.65 31.23 -1.14
CA GLN A 37 41.72 31.97 -0.33
C GLN A 37 40.97 30.96 0.53
N ASP A 38 41.50 30.85 1.72
CA ASP A 38 41.06 30.07 2.86
C ASP A 38 39.53 29.96 2.88
N TYR A 39 39.02 28.84 2.41
CA TYR A 39 37.62 28.45 2.59
C TYR A 39 37.41 28.01 4.05
N SER A 40 37.96 28.79 4.97
CA SER A 40 37.56 28.80 6.37
C SER A 40 36.25 29.59 6.53
N GLY A 41 35.37 29.50 5.53
CA GLY A 41 33.98 29.82 5.70
C GLY A 41 33.44 28.83 6.70
N HIS A 42 33.36 29.25 7.94
CA HIS A 42 32.55 28.66 8.97
C HIS A 42 31.16 28.37 8.35
N ALA A 43 31.03 27.20 7.75
CA ALA A 43 29.69 26.57 7.74
C ALA A 43 29.27 26.56 9.22
N PRO A 44 28.12 27.14 9.59
CA PRO A 44 27.64 27.00 10.94
C PRO A 44 27.60 25.51 11.19
N SER A 45 28.58 24.99 11.91
CA SER A 45 28.54 23.67 12.46
C SER A 45 27.35 23.71 13.42
N VAL A 46 26.17 23.32 12.94
CA VAL A 46 25.07 23.03 13.81
C VAL A 46 25.59 21.90 14.66
N ASP A 47 25.97 22.28 15.89
CA ASP A 47 26.50 21.34 16.87
C ASP A 47 25.34 20.42 17.32
N THR A 48 25.02 19.47 16.42
CA THR A 48 24.04 18.43 16.66
C THR A 48 24.42 17.59 17.88
N SER A 49 25.71 17.63 18.29
CA SER A 49 26.15 16.85 19.44
C SER A 49 25.59 17.36 20.76
N SER A 50 25.32 18.67 20.87
CA SER A 50 24.73 19.26 22.09
C SER A 50 23.24 18.88 22.23
N TYR A 51 22.50 18.76 21.12
CA TYR A 51 21.11 18.28 21.14
C TYR A 51 21.03 16.82 21.54
N PHE A 52 21.90 15.98 20.99
CA PHE A 52 21.94 14.55 21.35
C PHE A 52 22.37 14.33 22.78
N LYS A 53 23.33 15.08 23.31
CA LYS A 53 23.72 15.01 24.72
C LYS A 53 22.58 15.37 25.66
N GLY A 54 21.85 16.47 25.41
CA GLY A 54 20.71 16.86 26.21
C GLY A 54 19.59 15.82 26.23
N ILE A 55 19.34 15.17 25.09
CA ILE A 55 18.35 14.09 24.99
C ILE A 55 18.84 12.85 25.76
N VAL A 56 20.08 12.44 25.56
CA VAL A 56 20.66 11.27 26.25
C VAL A 56 20.71 11.47 27.77
N ASP A 57 21.11 12.66 28.23
CA ASP A 57 21.17 12.99 29.67
C ASP A 57 19.76 13.04 30.29
N PHE A 58 18.76 13.56 29.57
CA PHE A 58 17.36 13.55 30.00
C PHE A 58 16.85 12.12 30.12
N PHE A 59 17.11 11.27 29.14
CA PHE A 59 16.67 9.87 29.18
C PHE A 59 17.45 9.01 30.20
N SER A 60 18.71 9.33 30.47
CA SER A 60 19.51 8.61 31.48
C SER A 60 19.16 9.00 32.93
N SER A 61 18.58 10.18 33.13
CA SER A 61 18.12 10.65 34.46
C SER A 61 16.77 10.06 34.89
N LEU A 62 16.05 9.41 33.99
CA LEU A 62 14.75 8.80 34.30
C LEU A 62 14.93 7.51 35.13
N PRO A 63 14.17 7.32 36.21
CA PRO A 63 14.22 6.08 36.96
C PRO A 63 13.85 4.90 36.07
N THR A 64 14.51 3.76 36.29
CA THR A 64 14.31 2.51 35.52
C THR A 64 12.84 2.11 35.39
N VAL A 65 12.01 2.48 36.38
CA VAL A 65 10.56 2.24 36.39
C VAL A 65 9.85 2.93 35.20
N VAL A 66 10.29 4.14 34.80
CA VAL A 66 9.69 4.87 33.65
C VAL A 66 9.97 4.12 32.34
N TRP A 67 11.17 3.56 32.19
CA TRP A 67 11.51 2.74 31.02
C TRP A 67 10.68 1.45 30.93
N VAL A 68 10.39 0.82 32.06
CA VAL A 68 9.52 -0.37 32.12
C VAL A 68 8.09 0.01 31.74
N ILE A 69 7.56 1.11 32.27
CA ILE A 69 6.21 1.58 31.93
C ILE A 69 6.13 1.94 30.43
N LEU A 70 7.10 2.68 29.91
CA LEU A 70 7.17 3.04 28.49
C LEU A 70 7.21 1.78 27.61
N GLY A 71 8.03 0.78 27.98
CA GLY A 71 8.10 -0.51 27.30
C GLY A 71 6.75 -1.24 27.26
N ILE A 72 6.03 -1.25 28.40
CA ILE A 72 4.69 -1.85 28.48
C ILE A 72 3.69 -1.11 27.61
N VAL A 73 3.71 0.24 27.59
CA VAL A 73 2.83 1.05 26.75
C VAL A 73 3.12 0.82 25.26
N VAL A 74 4.40 0.81 24.87
CA VAL A 74 4.79 0.51 23.48
C VAL A 74 4.37 -0.91 23.08
N LEU A 75 4.57 -1.89 23.97
CA LEU A 75 4.14 -3.26 23.72
C LEU A 75 2.61 -3.35 23.59
N ALA A 76 1.88 -2.68 24.47
CA ALA A 76 0.40 -2.63 24.40
C ALA A 76 -0.08 -1.96 23.11
N LEU A 77 0.57 -0.88 22.67
CA LEU A 77 0.27 -0.22 21.39
C LEU A 77 0.60 -1.11 20.19
N LEU A 78 1.72 -1.84 20.24
CA LEU A 78 2.08 -2.80 19.19
C LEU A 78 1.09 -3.96 19.12
N VAL A 79 0.70 -4.53 20.28
CA VAL A 79 -0.33 -5.58 20.35
C VAL A 79 -1.68 -5.05 19.88
N TYR A 80 -2.07 -3.85 20.30
CA TYR A 80 -3.30 -3.19 19.84
C TYR A 80 -3.25 -2.95 18.32
N TRP A 81 -2.13 -2.46 17.81
CA TRP A 81 -1.96 -2.24 16.36
C TRP A 81 -1.94 -3.55 15.57
N ALA A 82 -1.27 -4.59 16.07
CA ALA A 82 -1.26 -5.93 15.49
C ALA A 82 -2.67 -6.57 15.53
N TYR A 83 -3.43 -6.36 16.61
CA TYR A 83 -4.83 -6.79 16.71
C TYR A 83 -5.72 -6.03 15.74
N ARG A 84 -5.58 -4.70 15.66
CA ARG A 84 -6.36 -3.86 14.76
C ARG A 84 -5.99 -4.06 13.27
N SER A 85 -4.74 -4.39 12.96
CA SER A 85 -4.27 -4.65 11.59
C SER A 85 -4.57 -6.06 11.09
N GLY A 86 -5.21 -6.90 11.89
CA GLY A 86 -5.50 -8.29 11.55
C GLY A 86 -4.25 -9.19 11.47
N LEU A 87 -3.09 -8.68 11.90
CA LEU A 87 -1.83 -9.47 11.85
C LEU A 87 -1.88 -10.70 12.76
N LEU A 88 -2.62 -10.65 13.88
CA LEU A 88 -2.75 -11.77 14.81
C LEU A 88 -3.79 -12.81 14.37
N ASN A 89 -4.67 -12.44 13.44
CA ASN A 89 -5.64 -13.40 12.85
C ASN A 89 -5.05 -14.14 11.65
N ARG A 90 -3.72 -14.01 11.45
CA ARG A 90 -2.98 -14.67 10.39
C ARG A 90 -2.48 -16.03 10.87
N SER A 91 -3.41 -16.90 11.25
CA SER A 91 -3.12 -18.32 11.40
C SER A 91 -2.93 -18.93 10.02
N GLY A 92 -1.68 -19.30 9.73
CA GLY A 92 -1.38 -20.28 8.71
C GLY A 92 -1.17 -19.69 7.32
N GLU A 93 0.09 -19.37 7.05
CA GLU A 93 0.68 -19.50 5.71
C GLU A 93 0.45 -20.94 5.24
N LYS A 94 -0.59 -21.14 4.44
CA LYS A 94 -0.72 -22.27 3.54
C LYS A 94 -0.66 -21.71 2.14
N ASP A 95 0.37 -22.18 1.43
CA ASP A 95 0.58 -21.97 0.01
C ASP A 95 -0.64 -22.41 -0.79
N ASP A 96 -1.02 -21.53 -1.71
CA ASP A 96 -1.55 -21.77 -3.03
C ASP A 96 -2.48 -22.98 -3.24
N ASP A 97 -3.77 -22.77 -2.95
CA ASP A 97 -4.81 -23.19 -3.86
C ASP A 97 -5.89 -22.10 -3.83
N ASP A 98 -6.27 -21.56 -5.01
CA ASP A 98 -7.33 -20.55 -5.17
C ASP A 98 -8.72 -21.04 -4.72
N ALA A 99 -8.81 -22.20 -4.08
CA ALA A 99 -10.01 -22.79 -3.52
C ALA A 99 -10.32 -22.24 -2.12
N PHE A 100 -11.57 -22.38 -1.70
CA PHE A 100 -11.98 -22.02 -0.33
C PHE A 100 -11.42 -23.02 0.69
N ASP A 101 -11.09 -22.54 1.89
CA ASP A 101 -10.73 -23.41 3.01
C ASP A 101 -11.98 -24.14 3.57
N GLU A 102 -11.77 -25.21 4.35
CA GLU A 102 -12.88 -25.91 5.04
C GLU A 102 -13.69 -24.98 5.95
N GLU A 103 -13.05 -23.94 6.51
CA GLU A 103 -13.71 -22.88 7.30
C GLU A 103 -14.62 -21.97 6.46
N ASP A 104 -14.48 -21.99 5.13
CA ASP A 104 -15.30 -21.21 4.19
C ASP A 104 -16.53 -21.99 3.70
N ASP A 105 -16.82 -23.17 4.23
CA ASP A 105 -18.05 -23.89 3.87
C ASP A 105 -19.28 -23.08 4.28
N VAL A 106 -19.94 -22.52 3.28
CA VAL A 106 -21.07 -21.58 3.46
C VAL A 106 -22.24 -22.14 4.26
N TYR A 107 -22.35 -23.48 4.38
CA TYR A 107 -23.43 -24.13 5.12
C TYR A 107 -23.09 -24.38 6.60
N GLN A 108 -21.83 -24.23 7.00
CA GLN A 108 -21.38 -24.40 8.38
C GLN A 108 -21.27 -23.08 9.14
N ILE A 109 -21.35 -21.94 8.45
CA ILE A 109 -21.16 -20.61 9.04
C ILE A 109 -22.50 -20.05 9.54
N ASP A 110 -22.53 -19.59 10.80
CA ASP A 110 -23.57 -18.69 11.31
C ASP A 110 -23.24 -17.26 10.95
N PHE A 111 -23.74 -16.82 9.79
CA PHE A 111 -23.43 -15.49 9.26
C PHE A 111 -23.93 -14.35 10.15
N ASP A 112 -25.04 -14.53 10.86
CA ASP A 112 -25.62 -13.45 11.68
C ASP A 112 -24.76 -13.21 12.92
N GLU A 113 -24.33 -14.27 13.59
CA GLU A 113 -23.44 -14.18 14.75
C GLU A 113 -22.06 -13.66 14.37
N GLU A 114 -21.45 -14.23 13.32
CA GLU A 114 -20.09 -13.85 12.89
C GLU A 114 -20.02 -12.42 12.33
N LEU A 115 -21.04 -11.94 11.60
CA LEU A 115 -21.09 -10.56 11.13
C LEU A 115 -21.20 -9.57 12.30
N ILE A 116 -22.02 -9.88 13.32
CA ILE A 116 -22.12 -9.03 14.52
C ILE A 116 -20.77 -8.96 15.23
N LYS A 117 -20.09 -10.09 15.42
CA LYS A 117 -18.74 -10.13 16.02
C LYS A 117 -17.73 -9.30 15.21
N ALA A 118 -17.72 -9.47 13.90
CA ALA A 118 -16.82 -8.74 13.01
C ALA A 118 -17.09 -7.23 13.05
N GLN A 119 -18.37 -6.81 13.08
CA GLN A 119 -18.75 -5.40 13.20
C GLN A 119 -18.32 -4.79 14.53
N LEU A 120 -18.54 -5.48 15.66
CA LEU A 120 -18.12 -5.03 16.99
C LEU A 120 -16.61 -4.87 17.11
N ASN A 121 -15.86 -5.70 16.41
CA ASN A 121 -14.40 -5.67 16.40
C ASN A 121 -13.82 -4.75 15.31
N GLU A 122 -14.66 -4.10 14.50
CA GLU A 122 -14.24 -3.31 13.31
C GLU A 122 -13.32 -4.14 12.37
N ASP A 123 -13.56 -5.47 12.31
CA ASP A 123 -12.80 -6.37 11.43
C ASP A 123 -13.41 -6.35 10.01
N TYR A 124 -13.03 -5.33 9.25
CA TYR A 124 -13.53 -5.13 7.90
C TYR A 124 -13.12 -6.26 6.94
N ALA A 125 -12.01 -6.96 7.20
CA ALA A 125 -11.59 -8.09 6.40
C ALA A 125 -12.53 -9.29 6.60
N ALA A 126 -12.88 -9.58 7.86
CA ALA A 126 -13.88 -10.59 8.17
C ALA A 126 -15.25 -10.23 7.59
N ILE A 127 -15.67 -8.94 7.65
CA ILE A 127 -16.94 -8.49 7.06
C ILE A 127 -16.96 -8.74 5.55
N VAL A 128 -15.89 -8.33 4.82
CA VAL A 128 -15.78 -8.57 3.37
C VAL A 128 -15.89 -10.06 3.04
N ARG A 129 -15.19 -10.92 3.79
CA ARG A 129 -15.26 -12.38 3.64
C ARG A 129 -16.66 -12.91 3.87
N LEU A 130 -17.27 -12.58 5.02
CA LEU A 130 -18.59 -13.11 5.42
C LEU A 130 -19.70 -12.65 4.46
N VAL A 131 -19.68 -11.38 4.03
CA VAL A 131 -20.65 -10.88 3.04
C VAL A 131 -20.52 -11.63 1.71
N TYR A 132 -19.30 -11.91 1.26
CA TYR A 132 -19.06 -12.68 0.04
C TYR A 132 -19.61 -14.11 0.16
N LEU A 133 -19.26 -14.83 1.23
CA LEU A 133 -19.72 -16.21 1.47
C LEU A 133 -21.24 -16.29 1.66
N ARG A 134 -21.84 -15.33 2.40
CA ARG A 134 -23.31 -15.25 2.55
C ARG A 134 -24.00 -15.05 1.20
N THR A 135 -23.41 -14.24 0.31
CA THR A 135 -23.94 -14.04 -1.04
C THR A 135 -23.88 -15.33 -1.84
N LEU A 136 -22.75 -16.05 -1.81
CA LEU A 136 -22.63 -17.38 -2.46
C LEU A 136 -23.69 -18.35 -1.97
N ARG A 137 -23.91 -18.46 -0.65
CA ARG A 137 -24.96 -19.30 -0.08
C ARG A 137 -26.34 -18.91 -0.62
N THR A 138 -26.68 -17.62 -0.64
CA THR A 138 -27.95 -17.13 -1.15
C THR A 138 -28.15 -17.48 -2.64
N LEU A 139 -27.07 -17.37 -3.43
CA LEU A 139 -27.10 -17.70 -4.86
C LEU A 139 -27.26 -19.21 -5.11
N ASP A 140 -26.61 -20.05 -4.30
CA ASP A 140 -26.75 -21.50 -4.37
C ASP A 140 -28.16 -21.96 -3.94
N GLU A 141 -28.70 -21.43 -2.84
CA GLU A 141 -30.07 -21.69 -2.40
C GLU A 141 -31.13 -21.34 -3.46
N ARG A 142 -30.83 -20.28 -4.26
CA ARG A 142 -31.65 -19.87 -5.43
C ARG A 142 -31.35 -20.66 -6.71
N LYS A 143 -30.39 -21.60 -6.67
CA LYS A 143 -29.94 -22.40 -7.83
C LYS A 143 -29.41 -21.58 -8.99
N LEU A 144 -28.85 -20.41 -8.69
CA LEU A 144 -28.20 -19.52 -9.67
C LEU A 144 -26.73 -19.88 -9.88
N ILE A 145 -26.13 -20.54 -8.92
CA ILE A 145 -24.81 -21.16 -8.97
C ILE A 145 -24.86 -22.56 -8.36
N HIS A 146 -23.80 -23.33 -8.48
CA HIS A 146 -23.63 -24.60 -7.78
C HIS A 146 -22.45 -24.46 -6.82
N TRP A 147 -22.74 -24.29 -5.52
CA TRP A 147 -21.71 -24.23 -4.50
C TRP A 147 -20.91 -25.54 -4.44
N HIS A 148 -19.61 -25.41 -4.44
CA HIS A 148 -18.68 -26.48 -4.17
C HIS A 148 -17.37 -25.90 -3.65
N ILE A 149 -16.83 -26.44 -2.55
CA ILE A 149 -15.66 -25.92 -1.87
C ILE A 149 -14.39 -25.89 -2.75
N SER A 150 -14.30 -26.78 -3.73
CA SER A 150 -13.17 -26.82 -4.67
C SER A 150 -13.26 -25.79 -5.80
N LYS A 151 -14.37 -25.05 -5.92
CA LYS A 151 -14.48 -23.97 -6.91
C LYS A 151 -13.78 -22.72 -6.41
N THR A 152 -13.08 -22.05 -7.31
CA THR A 152 -12.46 -20.75 -7.01
C THR A 152 -13.47 -19.60 -7.09
N PRO A 153 -13.20 -18.47 -6.41
CA PRO A 153 -14.05 -17.27 -6.53
C PRO A 153 -14.25 -16.81 -7.97
N THR A 154 -13.23 -16.93 -8.81
CA THR A 154 -13.30 -16.56 -10.24
C THR A 154 -14.23 -17.50 -11.02
N GLN A 155 -14.29 -18.79 -10.68
CA GLN A 155 -15.21 -19.73 -11.32
C GLN A 155 -16.68 -19.39 -11.03
N PHE A 156 -16.99 -18.97 -9.79
CA PHE A 156 -18.33 -18.49 -9.46
C PHE A 156 -18.68 -17.19 -10.20
N ALA A 157 -17.72 -16.28 -10.38
CA ALA A 157 -17.93 -15.05 -11.13
C ALA A 157 -18.26 -15.35 -12.61
N ILE A 158 -17.55 -16.29 -13.22
CA ILE A 158 -17.85 -16.74 -14.60
C ILE A 158 -19.22 -17.42 -14.69
N GLU A 159 -19.56 -18.30 -13.73
CA GLU A 159 -20.83 -19.04 -13.70
C GLU A 159 -22.03 -18.10 -13.57
N LEU A 160 -21.97 -17.12 -12.66
CA LEU A 160 -23.04 -16.18 -12.43
C LEU A 160 -23.16 -15.11 -13.52
N ASN A 161 -22.04 -14.70 -14.13
CA ASN A 161 -21.96 -13.66 -15.16
C ASN A 161 -22.72 -12.38 -14.77
N SER A 162 -22.36 -11.79 -13.63
CA SER A 162 -22.97 -10.58 -13.08
C SER A 162 -21.90 -9.55 -12.76
N LYS A 163 -22.09 -8.30 -13.25
CA LYS A 163 -21.10 -7.21 -13.01
C LYS A 163 -20.94 -6.86 -11.52
N PRO A 164 -22.01 -6.74 -10.72
CA PRO A 164 -21.87 -6.52 -9.28
C PRO A 164 -21.11 -7.66 -8.60
N PHE A 165 -21.38 -8.91 -8.98
CA PHE A 165 -20.68 -10.05 -8.40
C PHE A 165 -19.20 -10.12 -8.80
N ASP A 166 -18.86 -9.73 -10.02
CA ASP A 166 -17.45 -9.58 -10.44
C ASP A 166 -16.71 -8.52 -9.59
N ALA A 167 -17.40 -7.43 -9.22
CA ALA A 167 -16.82 -6.41 -8.35
C ALA A 167 -16.61 -6.97 -6.93
N MET A 168 -17.59 -7.67 -6.37
CA MET A 168 -17.47 -8.37 -5.07
C MET A 168 -16.30 -9.35 -5.08
N THR A 169 -16.18 -10.17 -6.13
CA THR A 169 -15.10 -11.15 -6.27
C THR A 169 -13.74 -10.46 -6.27
N ARG A 170 -13.57 -9.34 -6.98
CA ARG A 170 -12.31 -8.57 -6.96
C ARG A 170 -11.98 -8.04 -5.57
N HIS A 171 -12.94 -7.49 -4.82
CA HIS A 171 -12.71 -7.01 -3.45
C HIS A 171 -12.31 -8.16 -2.52
N PHE A 172 -13.02 -9.28 -2.60
CA PHE A 172 -12.71 -10.48 -1.82
C PHE A 172 -11.28 -10.99 -2.10
N LEU A 173 -10.90 -11.15 -3.37
CA LEU A 173 -9.56 -11.61 -3.76
C LEU A 173 -8.46 -10.64 -3.32
N ARG A 174 -8.70 -9.32 -3.40
CA ARG A 174 -7.73 -8.30 -2.95
C ARG A 174 -7.48 -8.39 -1.44
N VAL A 175 -8.53 -8.58 -0.65
CA VAL A 175 -8.41 -8.68 0.81
C VAL A 175 -7.77 -10.01 1.20
N ARG A 176 -8.23 -11.12 0.61
CA ARG A 176 -7.78 -12.47 1.01
C ARG A 176 -6.36 -12.78 0.55
N TYR A 177 -6.06 -12.54 -0.72
CA TYR A 177 -4.78 -12.91 -1.34
C TYR A 177 -3.87 -11.73 -1.64
N GLY A 178 -4.41 -10.55 -1.88
CA GLY A 178 -3.65 -9.37 -2.29
C GLY A 178 -2.96 -8.61 -1.16
N LYS A 179 -3.11 -9.06 0.09
CA LYS A 179 -2.56 -8.37 1.29
C LYS A 179 -3.02 -6.90 1.42
N PHE A 180 -4.12 -6.54 0.79
CA PHE A 180 -4.71 -5.21 0.95
C PHE A 180 -5.50 -5.14 2.25
N ALA A 181 -5.29 -4.06 3.00
CA ALA A 181 -6.11 -3.79 4.17
C ALA A 181 -7.55 -3.51 3.73
N ALA A 182 -8.51 -4.22 4.32
CA ALA A 182 -9.91 -3.89 4.16
C ALA A 182 -10.22 -2.59 4.89
N THR A 183 -11.04 -1.74 4.28
CA THR A 183 -11.52 -0.51 4.89
C THR A 183 -13.02 -0.57 5.13
N LYS A 184 -13.52 0.37 5.96
CA LYS A 184 -14.95 0.48 6.22
C LYS A 184 -15.72 0.69 4.91
N GLU A 185 -15.23 1.60 4.06
CA GLU A 185 -15.84 1.93 2.78
C GLU A 185 -15.95 0.69 1.87
N MET A 186 -14.90 -0.15 1.85
CA MET A 186 -14.92 -1.40 1.10
C MET A 186 -15.95 -2.39 1.67
N SER A 187 -16.10 -2.48 2.99
CA SER A 187 -17.11 -3.34 3.61
C SER A 187 -18.54 -2.87 3.33
N ASP A 188 -18.76 -1.56 3.34
CA ASP A 188 -20.06 -0.95 3.02
C ASP A 188 -20.39 -1.16 1.51
N GLU A 189 -19.40 -1.00 0.64
CA GLU A 189 -19.54 -1.29 -0.81
C GLU A 189 -19.88 -2.76 -1.05
N MET A 190 -19.24 -3.70 -0.33
CA MET A 190 -19.53 -5.13 -0.43
C MET A 190 -20.97 -5.44 -0.08
N GLN A 191 -21.54 -4.81 0.94
CA GLN A 191 -22.95 -5.00 1.31
C GLN A 191 -23.90 -4.50 0.21
N THR A 192 -23.62 -3.31 -0.34
CA THR A 192 -24.38 -2.73 -1.46
C THR A 192 -24.34 -3.65 -2.69
N LEU A 193 -23.13 -4.09 -3.06
CA LEU A 193 -22.96 -5.02 -4.20
C LEU A 193 -23.69 -6.32 -4.00
N SER A 194 -23.71 -6.89 -2.75
CA SER A 194 -24.45 -8.09 -2.41
C SER A 194 -25.95 -7.93 -2.66
N GLU A 195 -26.51 -6.76 -2.24
CA GLU A 195 -27.93 -6.46 -2.50
C GLU A 195 -28.23 -6.33 -4.00
N ASP A 196 -27.32 -5.68 -4.76
CA ASP A 196 -27.48 -5.49 -6.20
C ASP A 196 -27.45 -6.82 -6.95
N VAL A 197 -26.54 -7.75 -6.57
CA VAL A 197 -26.49 -9.10 -7.12
C VAL A 197 -27.83 -9.83 -6.89
N VAL A 198 -28.34 -9.77 -5.65
CA VAL A 198 -29.60 -10.45 -5.27
C VAL A 198 -30.79 -9.84 -6.00
N LYS A 199 -30.81 -8.53 -6.23
CA LYS A 199 -31.87 -7.83 -7.01
C LYS A 199 -31.78 -8.18 -8.50
N GLU A 200 -30.57 -8.09 -9.09
CA GLU A 200 -30.34 -8.40 -10.51
C GLU A 200 -30.86 -9.80 -10.85
N LYS A 201 -30.49 -10.79 -10.07
CA LYS A 201 -30.85 -12.18 -10.31
C LYS A 201 -32.22 -12.59 -9.75
N GLY A 202 -32.78 -11.79 -8.84
CA GLY A 202 -34.14 -12.02 -8.31
C GLY A 202 -35.28 -11.50 -9.21
N GLY A 203 -34.96 -10.64 -10.18
CA GLY A 203 -35.93 -10.10 -11.14
C GLY A 203 -36.06 -10.89 -12.45
N GLU A 204 -35.24 -11.93 -12.64
CA GLU A 204 -35.24 -12.79 -13.84
C GLU A 204 -36.06 -14.08 -13.65
N GLY A 205 -36.85 -14.23 -12.56
CA GLY A 205 -37.67 -15.41 -12.23
C GLY A 205 -39.13 -15.25 -12.58
#